data_3d27696eb75f841498fc330ffee5ec4c
#
_entry.id   3d27696eb75f841498fc330ffee5ec4c
#
_cell.length_a   1.000
_cell.length_b   1.000
_cell.length_c   1.000
_cell.angle_alpha   90.00
_cell.angle_beta   90.00
_cell.angle_gamma   90.00
#
_symmetry.space_group_name_H-M   'P 1'
#
loop_
_entity.id
_entity.type
_entity.pdbx_description
1 polymer ?
#
loop_
_entity_poly.entity_id
_entity_poly.type
_entity_poly.pdbx_seq_one_letter_code
_entity_poly.pdbx_strand_id
1 'polypeptide(L)'
;MKIEEFERLKQGAKLIDEINSYKSFIEDTEQALKQKEIIEGGILYTNGENKIRMPLNKEVTLKAIEMAMLIHKEKLARLEKEFEEL
;
A
#
# COMPACT_ATOMS: atom_id res chain seq x y z
N MET A 1 15.11 -11.14 -29.55
CA MET A 1 15.16 -10.84 -28.11
C MET A 1 15.56 -12.09 -27.34
N LYS A 2 16.52 -11.98 -26.45
CA LYS A 2 16.95 -13.13 -25.63
C LYS A 2 15.91 -13.39 -24.54
N ILE A 3 15.80 -14.62 -24.08
CA ILE A 3 14.87 -15.01 -23.03
C ILE A 3 15.08 -14.18 -21.77
N GLU A 4 16.33 -13.96 -21.40
CA GLU A 4 16.71 -13.18 -20.22
C GLU A 4 16.22 -11.72 -20.30
N GLU A 5 16.31 -11.10 -21.48
CA GLU A 5 15.83 -9.75 -21.71
C GLU A 5 14.30 -9.69 -21.62
N PHE A 6 13.63 -10.68 -22.17
CA PHE A 6 12.18 -10.79 -22.09
C PHE A 6 11.70 -10.92 -20.65
N GLU A 7 12.36 -11.77 -19.87
CA GLU A 7 12.01 -11.95 -18.45
C GLU A 7 12.24 -10.68 -17.64
N ARG A 8 13.33 -9.97 -17.94
CA ARG A 8 13.62 -8.68 -17.28
C ARG A 8 12.57 -7.65 -17.57
N LEU A 9 12.13 -7.53 -18.82
CA LEU A 9 11.07 -6.59 -19.21
C LEU A 9 9.75 -6.94 -18.53
N LYS A 10 9.43 -8.22 -18.43
CA LYS A 10 8.23 -8.70 -17.77
C LYS A 10 8.26 -8.40 -16.28
N GLN A 11 9.40 -8.61 -15.63
CA GLN A 11 9.59 -8.29 -14.22
C GLN A 11 9.50 -6.78 -13.97
N GLY A 12 10.08 -5.96 -14.87
CA GLY A 12 9.99 -4.51 -14.79
C GLY A 12 8.57 -4.01 -14.89
N ALA A 13 7.77 -4.56 -15.81
CA ALA A 13 6.37 -4.20 -15.95
C ALA A 13 5.57 -4.53 -14.68
N LYS A 14 5.83 -5.67 -14.07
CA LYS A 14 5.19 -6.07 -12.82
C LYS A 14 5.56 -5.12 -11.68
N LEU A 15 6.82 -4.73 -11.57
CA LEU A 15 7.28 -3.78 -10.56
C LEU A 15 6.65 -2.41 -10.75
N ILE A 16 6.52 -1.93 -11.99
CA ILE A 16 5.86 -0.66 -12.29
C ILE A 16 4.42 -0.67 -11.81
N ASP A 17 3.68 -1.75 -12.05
CA ASP A 17 2.30 -1.88 -11.60
C ASP A 17 2.20 -1.82 -10.08
N GLU A 18 3.08 -2.53 -9.37
CA GLU A 18 3.11 -2.49 -7.91
C GLU A 18 3.46 -1.10 -7.38
N ILE A 19 4.47 -0.45 -7.97
CA ILE A 19 4.89 0.91 -7.61
C ILE A 19 3.73 1.88 -7.76
N ASN A 20 3.04 1.83 -8.89
CA ASN A 20 1.91 2.72 -9.17
C ASN A 20 0.76 2.50 -8.20
N SER A 21 0.50 1.26 -7.81
CA SER A 21 -0.54 0.93 -6.82
C SER A 21 -0.21 1.55 -5.45
N TYR A 22 1.03 1.44 -4.99
CA TYR A 22 1.45 2.03 -3.73
C TYR A 22 1.44 3.56 -3.77
N LYS A 23 1.89 4.15 -4.88
CA LYS A 23 1.84 5.61 -5.05
C LYS A 23 0.42 6.14 -4.99
N SER A 24 -0.49 5.49 -5.71
CA SER A 24 -1.90 5.89 -5.74
C SER A 24 -2.53 5.80 -4.34
N PHE A 25 -2.29 4.70 -3.64
CA PHE A 25 -2.79 4.51 -2.28
C PHE A 25 -2.26 5.59 -1.33
N ILE A 26 -0.96 5.88 -1.39
CA ILE A 26 -0.32 6.88 -0.54
C ILE A 26 -0.89 8.27 -0.83
N GLU A 27 -0.99 8.65 -2.11
CA GLU A 27 -1.53 9.95 -2.52
C GLU A 27 -2.97 10.15 -2.07
N ASP A 28 -3.81 9.13 -2.28
CA ASP A 28 -5.23 9.19 -1.90
C ASP A 28 -5.37 9.33 -0.38
N THR A 29 -4.56 8.60 0.37
CA THR A 29 -4.59 8.67 1.83
C THR A 29 -4.10 10.02 2.35
N GLU A 30 -3.04 10.56 1.77
CA GLU A 30 -2.54 11.89 2.13
C GLU A 30 -3.58 12.97 1.85
N GLN A 31 -4.29 12.85 0.73
CA GLN A 31 -5.36 13.78 0.36
C GLN A 31 -6.51 13.72 1.36
N ALA A 32 -6.94 12.51 1.74
CA ALA A 32 -8.00 12.32 2.72
C ALA A 32 -7.60 12.90 4.10
N LEU A 33 -6.35 12.72 4.51
CA LEU A 33 -5.84 13.28 5.76
C LEU A 33 -5.84 14.81 5.76
N LYS A 34 -5.46 15.42 4.64
CA LYS A 34 -5.48 16.87 4.49
C LYS A 34 -6.90 17.45 4.59
N GLN A 35 -7.86 16.76 4.02
CA GLN A 35 -9.25 17.20 4.01
C GLN A 35 -9.99 16.88 5.32
N LYS A 36 -9.33 16.16 6.23
CA LYS A 36 -9.90 15.71 7.51
C LYS A 36 -11.19 14.92 7.33
N GLU A 37 -11.28 14.17 6.23
CA GLU A 37 -12.46 13.36 5.89
C GLU A 37 -12.49 12.03 6.62
N ILE A 38 -11.38 11.59 7.19
CA ILE A 38 -11.29 10.32 7.89
C ILE A 38 -11.87 10.51 9.29
N ILE A 39 -13.03 9.95 9.51
CA ILE A 39 -13.76 10.11 10.76
C ILE A 39 -13.76 8.81 11.58
N GLU A 40 -13.82 7.69 10.88
CA GLU A 40 -13.86 6.39 11.53
C GLU A 40 -13.19 5.33 10.66
N GLY A 41 -12.88 4.22 11.26
CA GLY A 41 -12.29 3.08 10.58
C GLY A 41 -12.64 1.79 11.26
N GLY A 42 -12.10 0.70 10.78
CA GLY A 42 -12.30 -0.60 11.39
C GLY A 42 -11.27 -1.60 10.92
N ILE A 43 -11.16 -2.69 11.67
CA ILE A 43 -10.33 -3.82 11.31
C ILE A 43 -11.26 -4.98 10.96
N LEU A 44 -11.06 -5.56 9.78
CA LEU A 44 -11.76 -6.76 9.38
C LEU A 44 -10.79 -7.93 9.45
N TYR A 45 -11.13 -8.92 10.24
CA TYR A 45 -10.31 -10.12 10.33
C TYR A 45 -11.17 -11.37 10.36
N THR A 46 -10.55 -12.49 10.06
CA THR A 46 -11.26 -13.77 10.02
C THR A 46 -10.75 -14.70 11.11
N ASN A 47 -11.68 -15.43 11.71
CA ASN A 47 -11.39 -16.50 12.65
C ASN A 47 -12.12 -17.75 12.15
N GLY A 48 -11.41 -18.61 11.42
CA GLY A 48 -12.04 -19.72 10.72
C GLY A 48 -13.01 -19.23 9.65
N GLU A 49 -14.28 -19.63 9.75
CA GLU A 49 -15.32 -19.21 8.81
C GLU A 49 -15.98 -17.87 9.18
N ASN A 50 -15.68 -17.36 10.35
CA ASN A 50 -16.27 -16.13 10.85
C ASN A 50 -15.48 -14.91 10.40
N LYS A 51 -16.20 -13.90 9.91
CA LYS A 51 -15.64 -12.58 9.61
C LYS A 51 -16.01 -11.65 10.75
N ILE A 52 -15.00 -11.05 11.34
CA ILE A 52 -15.17 -10.17 12.49
C ILE A 52 -14.73 -8.77 12.11
N ARG A 53 -15.57 -7.79 12.42
CA ARG A 53 -15.24 -6.37 12.20
C ARG A 53 -15.18 -5.68 13.55
N MET A 54 -14.02 -5.07 13.82
CA MET A 54 -13.84 -4.28 15.02
C MET A 54 -13.82 -2.80 14.66
N PRO A 55 -14.79 -2.01 15.10
CA PRO A 55 -14.76 -0.56 14.81
C PRO A 55 -13.68 0.12 15.62
N LEU A 56 -13.06 1.13 15.03
CA LEU A 56 -12.02 1.93 15.68
C LEU A 56 -12.51 3.39 15.80
N ASN A 57 -12.20 4.03 16.91
CA ASN A 57 -12.49 5.45 17.04
C ASN A 57 -11.53 6.26 16.17
N LYS A 58 -11.81 7.55 16.01
CA LYS A 58 -11.05 8.43 15.13
C LYS A 58 -9.56 8.46 15.48
N GLU A 59 -9.25 8.57 16.75
CA GLU A 59 -7.85 8.66 17.22
C GLU A 59 -7.05 7.41 16.85
N VAL A 60 -7.60 6.23 17.15
CA VAL A 60 -6.94 4.95 16.84
C VAL A 60 -6.85 4.76 15.33
N THR A 61 -7.90 5.12 14.60
CA THR A 61 -7.90 5.04 13.14
C THR A 61 -6.79 5.88 12.53
N LEU A 62 -6.62 7.12 12.98
CA LEU A 62 -5.57 8.00 12.48
C LEU A 62 -4.17 7.46 12.77
N LYS A 63 -3.97 6.90 13.96
CA LYS A 63 -2.68 6.27 14.30
C LYS A 63 -2.40 5.03 13.47
N ALA A 64 -3.41 4.22 13.21
CA ALA A 64 -3.28 3.04 12.36
C ALA A 64 -2.91 3.44 10.93
N ILE A 65 -3.54 4.47 10.40
CA ILE A 65 -3.23 4.99 9.06
C ILE A 65 -1.80 5.53 9.01
N GLU A 66 -1.38 6.26 10.01
CA GLU A 66 -0.02 6.81 10.11
C GLU A 66 1.03 5.69 10.06
N MET A 67 0.81 4.61 10.83
CA MET A 67 1.68 3.44 10.83
C MET A 67 1.67 2.74 9.47
N ALA A 68 0.49 2.53 8.89
CA ALA A 68 0.36 1.89 7.59
C ALA A 68 1.06 2.71 6.50
N MET A 69 0.94 4.04 6.54
CA MET A 69 1.60 4.93 5.59
C MET A 69 3.12 4.81 5.67
N LEU A 70 3.66 4.73 6.87
CA LEU A 70 5.09 4.55 7.06
C LEU A 70 5.58 3.25 6.42
N ILE A 71 4.87 2.15 6.67
CA ILE A 71 5.19 0.83 6.12
C ILE A 71 5.07 0.84 4.59
N HIS A 72 4.02 1.45 4.05
CA HIS A 72 3.83 1.51 2.59
C HIS A 72 4.89 2.38 1.91
N LYS A 73 5.31 3.47 2.52
CA LYS A 73 6.38 4.30 1.98
C LYS A 73 7.72 3.57 1.95
N GLU A 74 8.02 2.78 2.98
CA GLU A 74 9.21 1.93 3.00
C GLU A 74 9.14 0.86 1.90
N LYS A 75 7.98 0.24 1.73
CA LYS A 75 7.78 -0.77 0.69
C LYS A 75 7.95 -0.17 -0.70
N LEU A 76 7.38 1.02 -0.93
CA LEU A 76 7.52 1.74 -2.19
C LEU A 76 9.00 2.02 -2.50
N ALA A 77 9.76 2.51 -1.52
CA ALA A 77 11.17 2.78 -1.70
C ALA A 77 11.95 1.53 -2.10
N ARG A 78 11.64 0.38 -1.49
CA ARG A 78 12.27 -0.89 -1.86
C ARG A 78 11.92 -1.33 -3.27
N LEU A 79 10.66 -1.17 -3.68
CA LEU A 79 10.23 -1.52 -5.04
C LEU A 79 10.91 -0.63 -6.08
N GLU A 80 11.03 0.66 -5.81
CA GLU A 80 11.71 1.59 -6.71
C GLU A 80 13.19 1.22 -6.85
N LYS A 81 13.83 0.82 -5.76
CA LYS A 81 15.22 0.37 -5.77
C LYS A 81 15.38 -0.92 -6.58
N GLU A 82 14.48 -1.89 -6.39
CA GLU A 82 14.49 -3.11 -7.18
C GLU A 82 14.36 -2.82 -8.67
N PHE A 83 13.50 -1.88 -9.03
CA PHE A 83 13.31 -1.48 -10.42
C PHE A 83 14.58 -0.84 -10.99
N GLU A 84 15.24 0.02 -10.23
CA GLU A 84 16.50 0.66 -10.67
C GLU A 84 17.62 -0.34 -10.87
N GLU A 85 17.63 -1.44 -10.11
CA GLU A 85 18.65 -2.49 -10.18
C GLU A 85 18.39 -3.53 -11.27
N LEU A 86 17.27 -3.46 -11.97
CA LEU A 86 17.04 -4.32 -13.13
C LEU A 86 17.99 -3.92 -14.32
#